data_944abf92cce2074b6e7daf9bf643b422
#
_entry.id   944abf92cce2074b6e7daf9bf643b422
#
_cell.length_a   1.000
_cell.length_b   1.000
_cell.length_c   1.000
_cell.angle_alpha   90.00
_cell.angle_beta   90.00
_cell.angle_gamma   90.00
#
_symmetry.space_group_name_H-M   'P 1'
#
loop_
_entity.id
_entity.type
_entity.pdbx_description
1 polymer ?
#
loop_
_entity_poly.entity_id
_entity_poly.type
_entity_poly.pdbx_seq_one_letter_code
_entity_poly.pdbx_strand_id
1 'polypeptide(L)'
;MYYQFVQNNYFYKWIDSNKDDEINSFKECIDSYIYFKKDAFYKTDKLIVNNPEFNAPKLLKIVLLLFSRDVQKISLARETLKSISTDNVNDYFHQYLEIVNLWIKNDLKNLLNKLELIIKDNPKDIFAIRLFHFNNIFLGIDSKFLNKHEEILSKWSENDQHYNLLLGMTSYAFEENNI
;
A
#
# COMPACT_ATOMS: atom_id res chain seq x y z
N MET A 1 -11.61 -16.56 -19.62
CA MET A 1 -10.26 -15.98 -19.49
C MET A 1 -10.17 -14.88 -18.43
N TYR A 2 -11.18 -14.01 -18.25
CA TYR A 2 -11.24 -12.96 -17.22
C TYR A 2 -11.22 -13.50 -15.77
N TYR A 3 -11.89 -14.62 -15.50
CA TYR A 3 -11.99 -15.24 -14.16
C TYR A 3 -10.68 -15.90 -13.68
N GLN A 4 -9.80 -16.34 -14.58
CA GLN A 4 -8.50 -16.92 -14.20
C GLN A 4 -7.47 -15.86 -13.83
N PHE A 5 -7.57 -14.64 -14.39
CA PHE A 5 -6.65 -13.55 -14.08
C PHE A 5 -6.91 -12.95 -12.68
N VAL A 6 -8.18 -12.95 -12.23
CA VAL A 6 -8.57 -12.48 -10.89
C VAL A 6 -8.09 -13.43 -9.79
N GLN A 7 -7.96 -14.74 -10.06
CA GLN A 7 -7.52 -15.72 -9.05
C GLN A 7 -6.05 -15.61 -8.66
N ASN A 8 -5.17 -15.04 -9.49
CA ASN A 8 -3.74 -14.94 -9.20
C ASN A 8 -3.29 -13.57 -8.66
N ASN A 9 -4.21 -12.59 -8.50
CA ASN A 9 -3.88 -11.23 -8.07
C ASN A 9 -4.50 -10.83 -6.73
N TYR A 10 -4.47 -11.72 -5.72
CA TYR A 10 -4.94 -11.40 -4.36
C TYR A 10 -4.24 -10.17 -3.74
N PHE A 11 -3.05 -9.80 -4.23
CA PHE A 11 -2.23 -8.74 -3.65
C PHE A 11 -2.66 -7.31 -4.01
N TYR A 12 -3.42 -7.12 -5.13
CA TYR A 12 -3.68 -5.78 -5.67
C TYR A 12 -5.12 -5.64 -6.17
N LYS A 13 -6.08 -5.97 -5.31
CA LYS A 13 -7.52 -5.88 -5.64
C LYS A 13 -7.97 -4.47 -6.04
N TRP A 14 -7.19 -3.46 -5.71
CA TRP A 14 -7.49 -2.04 -5.94
C TRP A 14 -6.96 -1.48 -7.27
N ILE A 15 -6.39 -2.31 -8.14
CA ILE A 15 -5.96 -1.87 -9.47
C ILE A 15 -7.18 -1.58 -10.35
N ASP A 16 -7.21 -0.38 -10.94
CA ASP A 16 -8.31 0.12 -11.76
C ASP A 16 -8.04 0.03 -13.28
N SER A 17 -7.21 -0.90 -13.72
CA SER A 17 -6.96 -1.19 -15.13
C SER A 17 -7.22 -2.66 -15.47
N ASN A 18 -7.61 -2.91 -16.72
CA ASN A 18 -7.75 -4.24 -17.31
C ASN A 18 -6.72 -4.52 -18.41
N LYS A 19 -5.75 -3.61 -18.63
CA LYS A 19 -4.69 -3.75 -19.60
C LYS A 19 -3.46 -4.39 -18.97
N ASP A 20 -3.02 -5.50 -19.51
CA ASP A 20 -1.90 -6.28 -18.96
C ASP A 20 -0.60 -5.46 -18.84
N ASP A 21 -0.29 -4.62 -19.83
CA ASP A 21 0.91 -3.77 -19.82
C ASP A 21 0.87 -2.73 -18.69
N GLU A 22 -0.29 -2.10 -18.45
CA GLU A 22 -0.49 -1.17 -17.35
C GLU A 22 -0.35 -1.88 -16.00
N ILE A 23 -0.99 -3.04 -15.85
CA ILE A 23 -0.95 -3.85 -14.62
C ILE A 23 0.49 -4.31 -14.32
N ASN A 24 1.21 -4.83 -15.33
CA ASN A 24 2.57 -5.31 -15.15
C ASN A 24 3.53 -4.17 -14.81
N SER A 25 3.43 -3.03 -15.52
CA SER A 25 4.23 -1.84 -15.21
C SER A 25 3.94 -1.31 -13.79
N PHE A 26 2.68 -1.37 -13.36
CA PHE A 26 2.30 -0.95 -12.01
C PHE A 26 2.81 -1.90 -10.93
N LYS A 27 2.81 -3.23 -11.16
CA LYS A 27 3.45 -4.20 -10.27
C LYS A 27 4.92 -3.88 -10.03
N GLU A 28 5.66 -3.49 -11.09
CA GLU A 28 7.05 -3.06 -10.93
C GLU A 28 7.20 -1.79 -10.08
N CYS A 29 6.24 -0.86 -10.16
CA CYS A 29 6.22 0.33 -9.29
C CYS A 29 5.99 -0.06 -7.83
N ILE A 30 5.00 -0.94 -7.57
CA ILE A 30 4.73 -1.47 -6.22
C ILE A 30 5.94 -2.21 -5.67
N ASP A 31 6.56 -3.11 -6.45
CA ASP A 31 7.76 -3.83 -6.04
C ASP A 31 8.92 -2.86 -5.70
N SER A 32 9.06 -1.79 -6.49
CA SER A 32 10.06 -0.78 -6.19
C SER A 32 9.77 -0.05 -4.87
N TYR A 33 8.50 0.22 -4.56
CA TYR A 33 8.08 0.81 -3.29
C TYR A 33 8.28 -0.15 -2.11
N ILE A 34 7.76 -1.38 -2.18
CA ILE A 34 7.79 -2.32 -1.05
C ILE A 34 9.20 -2.79 -0.70
N TYR A 35 10.12 -2.80 -1.67
CA TYR A 35 11.54 -3.12 -1.47
C TYR A 35 12.47 -1.90 -1.34
N PHE A 36 11.92 -0.69 -1.13
CA PHE A 36 12.70 0.56 -0.99
C PHE A 36 13.70 0.84 -2.12
N LYS A 37 13.37 0.48 -3.34
CA LYS A 37 14.22 0.79 -4.48
C LYS A 37 14.15 2.29 -4.79
N LYS A 38 15.28 2.88 -5.14
CA LYS A 38 15.42 4.33 -5.40
C LYS A 38 14.60 4.82 -6.60
N ASP A 39 14.23 3.93 -7.51
CA ASP A 39 13.50 4.21 -8.75
C ASP A 39 11.98 4.21 -8.60
N ALA A 40 11.44 3.89 -7.42
CA ALA A 40 10.00 3.79 -7.17
C ALA A 40 9.23 5.05 -7.63
N PHE A 41 9.71 6.23 -7.23
CA PHE A 41 9.05 7.50 -7.59
C PHE A 41 9.13 7.77 -9.09
N TYR A 42 10.32 7.59 -9.70
CA TYR A 42 10.52 7.79 -11.12
C TYR A 42 9.65 6.87 -11.99
N LYS A 43 9.61 5.58 -11.67
CA LYS A 43 8.77 4.60 -12.38
C LYS A 43 7.29 4.96 -12.29
N THR A 44 6.84 5.35 -11.09
CA THR A 44 5.45 5.74 -10.85
C THR A 44 5.08 6.98 -11.66
N ASP A 45 5.92 8.02 -11.66
CA ASP A 45 5.68 9.23 -12.45
C ASP A 45 5.65 8.95 -13.94
N LYS A 46 6.59 8.15 -14.44
CA LYS A 46 6.62 7.74 -15.85
C LYS A 46 5.35 6.99 -16.27
N LEU A 47 4.84 6.11 -15.39
CA LEU A 47 3.62 5.37 -15.65
C LEU A 47 2.40 6.29 -15.71
N ILE A 48 2.30 7.29 -14.80
CA ILE A 48 1.23 8.29 -14.79
C ILE A 48 1.24 9.12 -16.07
N VAL A 49 2.43 9.57 -16.52
CA VAL A 49 2.56 10.37 -17.76
C VAL A 49 2.10 9.58 -18.98
N ASN A 50 2.45 8.30 -19.06
CA ASN A 50 2.09 7.45 -20.20
C ASN A 50 0.63 6.99 -20.17
N ASN A 51 0.01 6.92 -18.97
CA ASN A 51 -1.34 6.39 -18.76
C ASN A 51 -2.11 7.29 -17.79
N PRO A 52 -2.51 8.51 -18.20
CA PRO A 52 -3.08 9.52 -17.31
C PRO A 52 -4.44 9.11 -16.72
N GLU A 53 -5.17 8.20 -17.35
CA GLU A 53 -6.47 7.69 -16.86
C GLU A 53 -6.32 6.54 -15.87
N PHE A 54 -5.13 5.96 -15.74
CA PHE A 54 -4.86 4.90 -14.78
C PHE A 54 -4.60 5.50 -13.38
N ASN A 55 -5.52 5.32 -12.44
CA ASN A 55 -5.49 6.00 -11.15
C ASN A 55 -4.63 5.31 -10.08
N ALA A 56 -4.43 4.00 -10.16
CA ALA A 56 -3.63 3.26 -9.18
C ALA A 56 -2.19 3.80 -9.01
N PRO A 57 -1.46 4.18 -10.09
CA PRO A 57 -0.16 4.84 -9.96
C PRO A 57 -0.24 6.20 -9.26
N LYS A 58 -1.33 6.97 -9.45
CA LYS A 58 -1.52 8.25 -8.75
C LYS A 58 -1.67 8.04 -7.25
N LEU A 59 -2.41 7.01 -6.85
CA LEU A 59 -2.54 6.63 -5.43
C LEU A 59 -1.18 6.23 -4.85
N LEU A 60 -0.39 5.41 -5.55
CA LEU A 60 0.96 5.06 -5.12
C LEU A 60 1.86 6.31 -5.01
N LYS A 61 1.78 7.26 -5.96
CA LYS A 61 2.51 8.53 -5.88
C LYS A 61 2.16 9.30 -4.61
N ILE A 62 0.88 9.36 -4.25
CA ILE A 62 0.45 10.02 -3.00
C ILE A 62 1.12 9.35 -1.80
N VAL A 63 1.12 8.02 -1.73
CA VAL A 63 1.79 7.27 -0.65
C VAL A 63 3.28 7.62 -0.58
N LEU A 64 3.99 7.61 -1.71
CA LEU A 64 5.41 7.95 -1.78
C LEU A 64 5.70 9.38 -1.29
N LEU A 65 4.82 10.34 -1.62
CA LEU A 65 4.93 11.73 -1.18
C LEU A 65 4.69 11.86 0.33
N LEU A 66 3.66 11.21 0.87
CA LEU A 66 3.32 11.26 2.29
C LEU A 66 4.37 10.59 3.17
N PHE A 67 5.02 9.55 2.64
CA PHE A 67 6.10 8.84 3.33
C PHE A 67 7.30 9.73 3.66
N SER A 68 7.54 10.76 2.87
CA SER A 68 8.64 11.70 3.08
C SER A 68 8.42 12.65 4.27
N ARG A 69 7.18 12.81 4.74
CA ARG A 69 6.76 13.77 5.80
C ARG A 69 7.13 15.23 5.53
N ASP A 70 7.46 15.56 4.31
CA ASP A 70 7.77 16.91 3.86
C ASP A 70 6.47 17.68 3.60
N VAL A 71 6.33 18.85 4.21
CA VAL A 71 5.13 19.71 4.08
C VAL A 71 4.87 20.10 2.61
N GLN A 72 5.92 20.35 1.83
CA GLN A 72 5.77 20.67 0.40
C GLN A 72 5.22 19.47 -0.38
N LYS A 73 5.67 18.27 -0.03
CA LYS A 73 5.20 17.03 -0.66
C LYS A 73 3.77 16.67 -0.25
N ILE A 74 3.33 17.06 0.95
CA ILE A 74 1.92 16.93 1.36
C ILE A 74 1.02 17.79 0.47
N SER A 75 1.45 18.99 0.09
CA SER A 75 0.69 19.83 -0.85
C SER A 75 0.56 19.16 -2.22
N LEU A 76 1.66 18.61 -2.75
CA LEU A 76 1.66 17.86 -4.01
C LEU A 76 0.79 16.59 -3.92
N ALA A 77 0.79 15.90 -2.78
CA ALA A 77 -0.09 14.76 -2.54
C ALA A 77 -1.57 15.14 -2.64
N ARG A 78 -1.96 16.30 -2.07
CA ARG A 78 -3.32 16.84 -2.19
C ARG A 78 -3.71 17.19 -3.63
N GLU A 79 -2.80 17.76 -4.40
CA GLU A 79 -3.01 18.05 -5.82
C GLU A 79 -3.17 16.76 -6.64
N THR A 80 -2.30 15.78 -6.40
CA THR A 80 -2.38 14.48 -7.04
C THR A 80 -3.72 13.79 -6.71
N LEU A 81 -4.19 13.87 -5.47
CA LEU A 81 -5.47 13.30 -5.06
C LEU A 81 -6.65 13.89 -5.83
N LYS A 82 -6.63 15.21 -6.08
CA LYS A 82 -7.68 15.88 -6.87
C LYS A 82 -7.70 15.45 -8.34
N SER A 83 -6.59 14.92 -8.86
CA SER A 83 -6.50 14.41 -10.24
C SER A 83 -7.00 12.97 -10.42
N ILE A 84 -7.37 12.30 -9.33
CA ILE A 84 -7.92 10.95 -9.38
C ILE A 84 -9.40 11.03 -9.75
N SER A 85 -9.79 10.36 -10.86
CA SER A 85 -11.20 10.11 -11.15
C SER A 85 -11.68 8.95 -10.32
N THR A 86 -12.86 9.11 -9.72
CA THR A 86 -13.53 8.03 -8.97
C THR A 86 -14.56 7.29 -9.82
N ASP A 87 -14.69 7.67 -11.09
CA ASP A 87 -15.56 6.99 -12.02
C ASP A 87 -14.95 5.60 -12.37
N ASN A 88 -15.74 4.57 -12.23
CA ASN A 88 -15.35 3.18 -12.58
C ASN A 88 -14.23 2.54 -11.73
N VAL A 89 -13.92 3.07 -10.55
CA VAL A 89 -13.03 2.40 -9.59
C VAL A 89 -13.83 1.47 -8.67
N ASN A 90 -13.16 0.42 -8.18
CA ASN A 90 -13.81 -0.55 -7.30
C ASN A 90 -13.78 -0.14 -5.82
N ASP A 91 -14.51 -0.88 -4.95
CA ASP A 91 -14.60 -0.59 -3.52
C ASP A 91 -13.25 -0.65 -2.80
N TYR A 92 -12.33 -1.52 -3.23
CA TYR A 92 -10.98 -1.57 -2.66
C TYR A 92 -10.20 -0.29 -2.96
N PHE A 93 -10.32 0.25 -4.16
CA PHE A 93 -9.70 1.51 -4.50
C PHE A 93 -10.25 2.65 -3.64
N HIS A 94 -11.57 2.69 -3.40
CA HIS A 94 -12.19 3.66 -2.50
C HIS A 94 -11.67 3.56 -1.07
N GLN A 95 -11.42 2.35 -0.55
CA GLN A 95 -10.84 2.16 0.77
C GLN A 95 -9.42 2.77 0.85
N TYR A 96 -8.61 2.61 -0.18
CA TYR A 96 -7.28 3.23 -0.23
C TYR A 96 -7.32 4.75 -0.41
N LEU A 97 -8.30 5.29 -1.14
CA LEU A 97 -8.53 6.74 -1.18
C LEU A 97 -8.86 7.29 0.21
N GLU A 98 -9.66 6.58 0.99
CA GLU A 98 -9.95 6.95 2.38
C GLU A 98 -8.67 6.95 3.24
N ILE A 99 -7.83 5.92 3.12
CA ILE A 99 -6.55 5.83 3.82
C ILE A 99 -5.65 7.02 3.51
N VAL A 100 -5.44 7.38 2.25
CA VAL A 100 -4.58 8.52 1.91
C VAL A 100 -5.18 9.86 2.35
N ASN A 101 -6.51 9.99 2.36
CA ASN A 101 -7.18 11.16 2.92
C ASN A 101 -6.96 11.30 4.43
N LEU A 102 -7.06 10.21 5.19
CA LEU A 102 -6.77 10.19 6.62
C LEU A 102 -5.30 10.55 6.88
N TRP A 103 -4.39 10.03 6.05
CA TRP A 103 -2.97 10.35 6.16
C TRP A 103 -2.67 11.83 5.91
N ILE A 104 -3.25 12.41 4.87
CA ILE A 104 -3.14 13.85 4.56
C ILE A 104 -3.66 14.73 5.71
N LYS A 105 -4.68 14.25 6.44
CA LYS A 105 -5.24 14.91 7.62
C LYS A 105 -4.45 14.64 8.90
N ASN A 106 -3.42 13.83 8.84
CA ASN A 106 -2.63 13.33 9.98
C ASN A 106 -3.49 12.56 11.00
N ASP A 107 -4.58 11.94 10.57
CA ASP A 107 -5.44 11.09 11.40
C ASP A 107 -4.95 9.64 11.35
N LEU A 108 -3.77 9.41 11.94
CA LEU A 108 -3.08 8.13 11.86
C LEU A 108 -3.82 7.01 12.61
N LYS A 109 -4.57 7.35 13.66
CA LYS A 109 -5.34 6.36 14.42
C LYS A 109 -6.44 5.73 13.56
N ASN A 110 -7.25 6.56 12.89
CA ASN A 110 -8.30 6.06 12.01
C ASN A 110 -7.73 5.40 10.75
N LEU A 111 -6.59 5.89 10.26
CA LEU A 111 -5.85 5.25 9.17
C LEU A 111 -5.46 3.81 9.52
N LEU A 112 -4.87 3.58 10.70
CA LEU A 112 -4.50 2.23 11.15
C LEU A 112 -5.71 1.32 11.32
N ASN A 113 -6.81 1.81 11.91
CA ASN A 113 -8.05 1.05 12.02
C ASN A 113 -8.57 0.61 10.63
N LYS A 114 -8.48 1.48 9.63
CA LYS A 114 -8.90 1.15 8.25
C LYS A 114 -7.97 0.10 7.62
N LEU A 115 -6.67 0.24 7.80
CA LEU A 115 -5.70 -0.75 7.32
C LEU A 115 -5.93 -2.13 7.95
N GLU A 116 -6.24 -2.18 9.24
CA GLU A 116 -6.58 -3.45 9.92
C GLU A 116 -7.81 -4.13 9.28
N LEU A 117 -8.83 -3.36 8.89
CA LEU A 117 -10.00 -3.91 8.20
C LEU A 117 -9.63 -4.48 6.83
N ILE A 118 -8.82 -3.77 6.04
CA ILE A 118 -8.33 -4.26 4.74
C ILE A 118 -7.51 -5.55 4.93
N ILE A 119 -6.58 -5.56 5.88
CA ILE A 119 -5.73 -6.73 6.17
C ILE A 119 -6.58 -7.92 6.66
N LYS A 120 -7.62 -7.66 7.45
CA LYS A 120 -8.55 -8.71 7.90
C LYS A 120 -9.29 -9.37 6.73
N ASP A 121 -9.75 -8.56 5.77
CA ASP A 121 -10.46 -9.04 4.57
C ASP A 121 -9.50 -9.65 3.53
N ASN A 122 -8.30 -9.09 3.40
CA ASN A 122 -7.26 -9.55 2.49
C ASN A 122 -5.90 -9.65 3.20
N PRO A 123 -5.66 -10.73 3.96
CA PRO A 123 -4.42 -10.89 4.74
C PRO A 123 -3.15 -11.06 3.89
N LYS A 124 -3.28 -11.16 2.58
CA LYS A 124 -2.18 -11.22 1.62
C LYS A 124 -1.90 -9.86 0.94
N ASP A 125 -2.58 -8.79 1.34
CA ASP A 125 -2.32 -7.46 0.81
C ASP A 125 -1.04 -6.87 1.42
N ILE A 126 0.09 -7.16 0.78
CA ILE A 126 1.40 -6.70 1.24
C ILE A 126 1.52 -5.17 1.24
N PHE A 127 0.77 -4.46 0.37
CA PHE A 127 0.76 -3.02 0.35
C PHE A 127 0.08 -2.44 1.60
N ALA A 128 -1.09 -2.96 1.99
CA ALA A 128 -1.77 -2.59 3.23
C ALA A 128 -0.92 -2.93 4.46
N ILE A 129 -0.32 -4.13 4.49
CA ILE A 129 0.55 -4.57 5.60
C ILE A 129 1.73 -3.62 5.76
N ARG A 130 2.34 -3.19 4.65
CA ARG A 130 3.47 -2.28 4.70
C ARG A 130 3.08 -0.89 5.17
N LEU A 131 1.93 -0.37 4.72
CA LEU A 131 1.39 0.90 5.23
C LEU A 131 1.09 0.81 6.73
N PHE A 132 0.49 -0.29 7.19
CA PHE A 132 0.21 -0.55 8.59
C PHE A 132 1.51 -0.56 9.41
N HIS A 133 2.50 -1.34 9.00
CA HIS A 133 3.79 -1.45 9.66
C HIS A 133 4.44 -0.08 9.89
N PHE A 134 4.61 0.70 8.83
CA PHE A 134 5.31 1.99 8.95
C PHE A 134 4.53 3.05 9.71
N ASN A 135 3.21 3.12 9.56
CA ASN A 135 2.44 4.11 10.30
C ASN A 135 2.35 3.78 11.80
N ASN A 136 2.42 2.50 12.19
CA ASN A 136 2.56 2.13 13.61
C ASN A 136 3.93 2.56 14.18
N ILE A 137 5.03 2.36 13.45
CA ILE A 137 6.35 2.83 13.89
C ILE A 137 6.32 4.33 14.20
N PHE A 138 5.59 5.10 13.42
CA PHE A 138 5.47 6.54 13.62
C PHE A 138 4.59 6.95 14.80
N LEU A 139 3.63 6.13 15.19
CA LEU A 139 2.79 6.38 16.37
C LEU A 139 3.41 5.88 17.68
N GLY A 140 4.46 5.10 17.59
CA GLY A 140 5.05 4.37 18.70
C GLY A 140 4.53 2.93 18.73
N ILE A 141 5.45 2.01 18.86
CA ILE A 141 5.20 0.58 18.86
C ILE A 141 4.61 0.17 20.22
N ASP A 142 3.56 -0.62 20.19
CA ASP A 142 2.97 -1.24 21.37
C ASP A 142 2.80 -2.77 21.20
N SER A 143 2.40 -3.46 22.24
CA SER A 143 2.18 -4.92 22.21
C SER A 143 1.13 -5.35 21.18
N LYS A 144 0.18 -4.48 20.83
CA LYS A 144 -0.82 -4.76 19.79
C LYS A 144 -0.20 -4.84 18.40
N PHE A 145 0.83 -4.03 18.15
CA PHE A 145 1.58 -4.06 16.91
C PHE A 145 2.24 -5.42 16.68
N LEU A 146 2.91 -5.97 17.70
CA LEU A 146 3.51 -7.30 17.63
C LEU A 146 2.47 -8.38 17.39
N ASN A 147 1.42 -8.44 18.24
CA ASN A 147 0.36 -9.43 18.12
C ASN A 147 -0.29 -9.42 16.73
N LYS A 148 -0.42 -8.22 16.14
CA LYS A 148 -0.98 -8.10 14.79
C LYS A 148 -0.03 -8.65 13.72
N HIS A 149 1.27 -8.44 13.85
CA HIS A 149 2.26 -9.03 12.94
C HIS A 149 2.28 -10.57 13.02
N GLU A 150 2.17 -11.14 14.21
CA GLU A 150 2.06 -12.60 14.40
C GLU A 150 0.78 -13.14 13.76
N GLU A 151 -0.36 -12.48 13.98
CA GLU A 151 -1.64 -12.85 13.35
C GLU A 151 -1.54 -12.84 11.83
N ILE A 152 -0.92 -11.80 11.24
CA ILE A 152 -0.75 -11.69 9.80
C ILE A 152 0.17 -12.81 9.30
N LEU A 153 1.33 -13.00 9.92
CA LEU A 153 2.32 -14.00 9.52
C LEU A 153 1.74 -15.42 9.54
N SER A 154 0.89 -15.74 10.52
CA SER A 154 0.23 -17.05 10.62
C SER A 154 -0.63 -17.42 9.42
N LYS A 155 -1.01 -16.45 8.58
CA LYS A 155 -1.82 -16.64 7.36
C LYS A 155 -0.97 -16.75 6.09
N TRP A 156 0.35 -16.68 6.22
CA TRP A 156 1.29 -16.74 5.12
C TRP A 156 2.10 -18.04 5.16
N SER A 157 2.55 -18.47 3.99
CA SER A 157 3.47 -19.61 3.83
C SER A 157 4.79 -19.15 3.19
N GLU A 158 5.85 -19.92 3.36
CA GLU A 158 7.16 -19.65 2.77
C GLU A 158 7.14 -19.54 1.24
N ASN A 159 6.13 -20.15 0.60
CA ASN A 159 5.95 -20.09 -0.85
C ASN A 159 5.19 -18.86 -1.33
N ASP A 160 4.66 -18.04 -0.42
CA ASP A 160 3.96 -16.81 -0.80
C ASP A 160 4.95 -15.75 -1.30
N GLN A 161 4.59 -15.08 -2.38
CA GLN A 161 5.33 -13.91 -2.83
C GLN A 161 5.41 -12.88 -1.68
N HIS A 162 6.58 -12.31 -1.44
CA HIS A 162 6.87 -11.34 -0.36
C HIS A 162 6.87 -11.92 1.08
N TYR A 163 6.81 -13.25 1.29
CA TYR A 163 6.89 -13.84 2.63
C TYR A 163 8.13 -13.37 3.41
N ASN A 164 9.30 -13.37 2.77
CA ASN A 164 10.55 -12.94 3.41
C ASN A 164 10.53 -11.45 3.82
N LEU A 165 9.80 -10.61 3.08
CA LEU A 165 9.61 -9.21 3.46
C LEU A 165 8.72 -9.10 4.70
N LEU A 166 7.62 -9.85 4.74
CA LEU A 166 6.73 -9.91 5.91
C LEU A 166 7.47 -10.44 7.13
N LEU A 167 8.28 -11.49 6.96
CA LEU A 167 9.11 -12.04 8.03
C LEU A 167 10.07 -10.99 8.60
N GLY A 168 10.72 -10.19 7.74
CA GLY A 168 11.57 -9.08 8.17
C GLY A 168 10.82 -8.00 8.95
N MET A 169 9.61 -7.62 8.50
CA MET A 169 8.76 -6.66 9.24
C MET A 169 8.31 -7.22 10.60
N THR A 170 7.98 -8.51 10.66
CA THR A 170 7.60 -9.18 11.91
C THR A 170 8.79 -9.27 12.86
N SER A 171 9.98 -9.64 12.38
CA SER A 171 11.22 -9.66 13.18
C SER A 171 11.54 -8.29 13.79
N TYR A 172 11.37 -7.23 13.00
CA TYR A 172 11.52 -5.86 13.50
C TYR A 172 10.51 -5.55 14.64
N ALA A 173 9.24 -5.96 14.48
CA ALA A 173 8.24 -5.78 15.51
C ALA A 173 8.60 -6.52 16.82
N PHE A 174 9.24 -7.70 16.72
CA PHE A 174 9.75 -8.44 17.89
C PHE A 174 10.89 -7.69 18.58
N GLU A 175 11.86 -7.20 17.82
CA GLU A 175 13.01 -6.47 18.37
C GLU A 175 12.55 -5.24 19.16
N GLU A 176 11.66 -4.44 18.60
CA GLU A 176 11.16 -3.20 19.21
C GLU A 176 10.29 -3.44 20.47
N ASN A 177 9.65 -4.61 20.60
CA ASN A 177 8.84 -4.94 21.79
C ASN A 177 9.65 -5.59 22.94
N ASN A 178 10.91 -5.96 22.70
CA ASN A 178 11.77 -6.59 23.71
C ASN A 178 12.73 -5.59 24.40
N ILE A 179 12.59 -4.29 24.12
CA ILE A 179 13.32 -3.20 24.76
C ILE A 179 12.41 -2.57 25.82
#